data_22d03be08012e2ac360553605646ee7b
#
_entry.id   22d03be08012e2ac360553605646ee7b
#
_cell.length_a   1.000
_cell.length_b   1.000
_cell.length_c   1.000
_cell.angle_alpha   90.00
_cell.angle_beta   90.00
_cell.angle_gamma   90.00
#
_symmetry.space_group_name_H-M   'P 1'
#
loop_
_entity.id
_entity.type
_entity.pdbx_description
1 polymer ?
#
loop_
_entity_poly.entity_id
_entity_poly.type
_entity_poly.pdbx_seq_one_letter_code
_entity_poly.pdbx_strand_id
1 'polypeptide(L)'
;MKQKILFAVYDNGSYDHVFPMGFGALAAVLKRDGHEIVVWSQDMNHWPDDHLRTYLDENKFDVVVLSIIAGYYQYQKVKGLSKAINSSKQRPFFIMGGYGPTPEPEFFLKKTGADVVCMGEGEITICKLMDELSKQKEKTGSYAPGQWLQEVPGVAWLEPTENGKLKKTLRAPLIHDLDSLPPIPYELFPMEYYRMVRYPNIKHTDFAFPLMSARGCSFKCTFCYRMDPGYRVRSPKNLLDEVEMLNKKYGINYISFQDDLLMSSVEHTENVCKEFLKRDINISWSCNGRLNYCSEELLQLMKDAGCTFINYGIESLDQTVLNNMKKGLRPDMIEQGIKDTLKVGISPGLNFIFGNKGDNKETIKKAVNFLLKYDDFAQKRTIRPVTPYPGSPLYYDAIEMGSLDKDNPAEDFYERKHLNSDLI
;
A
#
# COMPACT_ATOMS: atom_id res chain seq x y z
N MET A 1 -29.42 -4.00 5.96
CA MET A 1 -29.19 -4.86 7.15
C MET A 1 -27.77 -4.65 7.66
N LYS A 2 -27.54 -4.59 9.00
CA LYS A 2 -26.18 -4.55 9.55
C LYS A 2 -25.52 -5.90 9.39
N GLN A 3 -24.24 -5.91 9.02
CA GLN A 3 -23.45 -7.12 8.79
C GLN A 3 -22.29 -7.19 9.76
N LYS A 4 -21.87 -8.40 10.11
CA LYS A 4 -20.68 -8.68 10.89
C LYS A 4 -19.53 -9.07 9.97
N ILE A 5 -18.48 -8.26 9.94
CA ILE A 5 -17.40 -8.30 8.94
C ILE A 5 -16.09 -8.63 9.64
N LEU A 6 -15.38 -9.64 9.15
CA LEU A 6 -14.05 -9.98 9.60
C LEU A 6 -13.00 -9.43 8.64
N PHE A 7 -12.06 -8.64 9.15
CA PHE A 7 -10.83 -8.29 8.45
C PHE A 7 -9.71 -9.24 8.87
N ALA A 8 -9.26 -10.08 7.94
CA ALA A 8 -8.18 -11.01 8.19
C ALA A 8 -6.84 -10.41 7.73
N VAL A 9 -5.99 -10.07 8.69
CA VAL A 9 -4.64 -9.54 8.46
C VAL A 9 -3.66 -10.71 8.48
N TYR A 10 -3.02 -10.98 7.34
CA TYR A 10 -2.01 -12.04 7.24
C TYR A 10 -0.69 -11.65 7.92
N ASP A 11 0.09 -12.64 8.31
CA ASP A 11 1.40 -12.48 8.93
C ASP A 11 2.44 -11.98 7.93
N ASN A 12 2.99 -10.79 8.14
CA ASN A 12 4.06 -10.19 7.34
C ASN A 12 5.47 -10.70 7.71
N GLY A 13 5.59 -11.66 8.63
CA GLY A 13 6.85 -12.29 8.97
C GLY A 13 7.72 -11.53 9.96
N SER A 14 7.16 -10.63 10.73
CA SER A 14 7.82 -9.85 11.80
C SER A 14 8.91 -8.86 11.34
N TYR A 15 9.12 -8.70 10.04
CA TYR A 15 10.11 -7.74 9.51
C TYR A 15 9.50 -6.36 9.21
N ASP A 16 8.22 -6.34 8.86
CA ASP A 16 7.48 -5.12 8.55
C ASP A 16 6.11 -5.16 9.22
N HIS A 17 6.05 -4.76 10.48
CA HIS A 17 4.78 -4.57 11.22
C HIS A 17 4.06 -3.34 10.68
N VAL A 18 3.57 -3.41 9.46
CA VAL A 18 2.91 -2.27 8.83
C VAL A 18 1.44 -2.29 9.20
N PHE A 19 0.97 -1.22 9.84
CA PHE A 19 -0.46 -1.03 10.07
C PHE A 19 -1.22 -1.17 8.73
N PRO A 20 -2.26 -1.99 8.66
CA PRO A 20 -2.99 -2.25 7.42
C PRO A 20 -3.91 -1.06 7.07
N MET A 21 -3.32 0.04 6.56
CA MET A 21 -4.01 1.31 6.31
C MET A 21 -5.26 1.16 5.43
N GLY A 22 -5.22 0.28 4.43
CA GLY A 22 -6.39 -0.03 3.61
C GLY A 22 -7.55 -0.58 4.44
N PHE A 23 -7.29 -1.48 5.38
CA PHE A 23 -8.32 -1.97 6.30
C PHE A 23 -8.79 -0.87 7.26
N GLY A 24 -7.88 0.00 7.72
CA GLY A 24 -8.24 1.16 8.52
C GLY A 24 -9.26 2.05 7.82
N ALA A 25 -9.01 2.39 6.55
CA ALA A 25 -9.91 3.21 5.74
C ALA A 25 -11.27 2.53 5.47
N LEU A 26 -11.26 1.22 5.14
CA LEU A 26 -12.50 0.46 4.97
C LEU A 26 -13.29 0.33 6.28
N ALA A 27 -12.59 0.09 7.40
CA ALA A 27 -13.23 0.05 8.72
C ALA A 27 -13.92 1.37 9.06
N ALA A 28 -13.33 2.50 8.69
CA ALA A 28 -13.88 3.81 8.97
C ALA A 28 -15.25 4.01 8.27
N VAL A 29 -15.34 3.72 6.99
CA VAL A 29 -16.60 3.86 6.24
C VAL A 29 -17.64 2.82 6.65
N LEU A 30 -17.25 1.58 6.87
CA LEU A 30 -18.16 0.51 7.29
C LEU A 30 -18.72 0.74 8.70
N LYS A 31 -17.89 1.24 9.63
CA LYS A 31 -18.33 1.60 10.99
C LYS A 31 -19.29 2.80 10.96
N ARG A 32 -19.02 3.82 10.12
CA ARG A 32 -19.94 4.93 9.87
C ARG A 32 -21.31 4.42 9.42
N ASP A 33 -21.34 3.44 8.53
CA ASP A 33 -22.58 2.86 7.99
C ASP A 33 -23.22 1.84 8.96
N GLY A 34 -22.60 1.63 10.12
CA GLY A 34 -23.15 0.89 11.26
C GLY A 34 -22.93 -0.63 11.23
N HIS A 35 -21.99 -1.12 10.42
CA HIS A 35 -21.57 -2.51 10.42
C HIS A 35 -20.71 -2.84 11.67
N GLU A 36 -20.74 -4.13 12.10
CA GLU A 36 -19.85 -4.64 13.13
C GLU A 36 -18.56 -5.14 12.48
N ILE A 37 -17.41 -4.65 12.96
CA ILE A 37 -16.10 -4.99 12.39
C ILE A 37 -15.25 -5.65 13.45
N VAL A 38 -14.67 -6.79 13.08
CA VAL A 38 -13.70 -7.53 13.88
C VAL A 38 -12.41 -7.65 13.07
N VAL A 39 -11.28 -7.42 13.71
CA VAL A 39 -9.96 -7.61 13.13
C VAL A 39 -9.34 -8.88 13.71
N TRP A 40 -9.08 -9.85 12.86
CA TRP A 40 -8.29 -11.04 13.17
C TRP A 40 -6.88 -10.83 12.63
N SER A 41 -5.89 -10.76 13.53
CA SER A 41 -4.51 -10.43 13.16
C SER A 41 -3.59 -11.64 13.33
N GLN A 42 -3.26 -12.29 12.23
CA GLN A 42 -2.20 -13.29 12.19
C GLN A 42 -0.83 -12.61 12.36
N ASP A 43 -0.68 -11.39 11.84
CA ASP A 43 0.55 -10.61 11.92
C ASP A 43 1.03 -10.39 13.36
N MET A 44 0.10 -10.09 14.27
CA MET A 44 0.43 -9.93 15.69
C MET A 44 0.63 -11.26 16.42
N ASN A 45 -0.19 -12.27 16.10
CA ASN A 45 -0.30 -13.47 16.92
C ASN A 45 0.46 -14.67 16.37
N HIS A 46 0.91 -14.60 15.12
CA HIS A 46 1.60 -15.68 14.39
C HIS A 46 0.87 -17.03 14.41
N TRP A 47 -0.48 -16.99 14.44
CA TRP A 47 -1.29 -18.20 14.41
C TRP A 47 -1.12 -18.97 13.10
N PRO A 48 -1.22 -20.31 13.13
CA PRO A 48 -1.26 -21.08 11.90
C PRO A 48 -2.51 -20.73 11.08
N ASP A 49 -2.45 -20.88 9.76
CA ASP A 49 -3.56 -20.54 8.86
C ASP A 49 -4.87 -21.23 9.24
N ASP A 50 -4.81 -22.47 9.72
CA ASP A 50 -5.99 -23.25 10.14
C ASP A 50 -6.70 -22.67 11.37
N HIS A 51 -6.03 -21.82 12.15
CA HIS A 51 -6.67 -21.07 13.24
C HIS A 51 -7.80 -20.17 12.71
N LEU A 52 -7.63 -19.58 11.51
CA LEU A 52 -8.68 -18.76 10.90
C LEU A 52 -9.93 -19.61 10.61
N ARG A 53 -9.77 -20.83 10.10
CA ARG A 53 -10.90 -21.75 9.89
C ARG A 53 -11.65 -22.03 11.18
N THR A 54 -10.93 -22.39 12.24
CA THR A 54 -11.52 -22.64 13.56
C THR A 54 -12.23 -21.41 14.09
N TYR A 55 -11.63 -20.25 13.98
CA TYR A 55 -12.22 -18.98 14.41
C TYR A 55 -13.51 -18.65 13.66
N LEU A 56 -13.56 -18.90 12.35
CA LEU A 56 -14.79 -18.73 11.54
C LEU A 56 -15.87 -19.74 11.91
N ASP A 57 -15.49 -20.97 12.24
CA ASP A 57 -16.45 -22.04 12.64
C ASP A 57 -17.08 -21.75 14.01
N GLU A 58 -16.34 -21.12 14.92
CA GLU A 58 -16.79 -20.73 16.27
C GLU A 58 -17.54 -19.40 16.30
N ASN A 59 -17.24 -18.50 15.34
CA ASN A 59 -17.78 -17.16 15.29
C ASN A 59 -18.45 -16.90 13.95
N LYS A 60 -19.74 -16.61 13.99
CA LYS A 60 -20.50 -16.36 12.77
C LYS A 60 -20.22 -14.96 12.21
N PHE A 61 -19.72 -14.90 10.97
CA PHE A 61 -19.53 -13.68 10.19
C PHE A 61 -20.37 -13.74 8.91
N ASP A 62 -20.84 -12.57 8.45
CA ASP A 62 -21.49 -12.45 7.16
C ASP A 62 -20.47 -12.31 6.04
N VAL A 63 -19.38 -11.60 6.31
CA VAL A 63 -18.35 -11.24 5.33
C VAL A 63 -16.95 -11.44 5.94
N VAL A 64 -16.01 -11.92 5.11
CA VAL A 64 -14.57 -11.91 5.40
C VAL A 64 -13.84 -11.15 4.30
N VAL A 65 -12.90 -10.31 4.69
CA VAL A 65 -12.08 -9.51 3.76
C VAL A 65 -10.62 -9.87 3.92
N LEU A 66 -9.95 -10.20 2.81
CA LEU A 66 -8.51 -10.30 2.66
C LEU A 66 -8.00 -9.21 1.72
N SER A 67 -6.80 -8.71 1.97
CA SER A 67 -6.14 -7.76 1.10
C SER A 67 -4.67 -8.14 0.92
N ILE A 68 -4.12 -7.87 -0.26
CA ILE A 68 -2.72 -8.10 -0.56
C ILE A 68 -2.14 -6.93 -1.36
N ILE A 69 -0.92 -6.52 -1.04
CA ILE A 69 -0.20 -5.54 -1.85
C ILE A 69 0.32 -6.25 -3.11
N ALA A 70 1.44 -6.98 -3.00
CA ALA A 70 2.03 -7.78 -4.07
C ALA A 70 3.15 -8.63 -3.47
N GLY A 71 3.67 -9.57 -4.25
CA GLY A 71 4.85 -10.35 -3.86
C GLY A 71 4.53 -11.82 -3.58
N TYR A 72 5.58 -12.63 -3.73
CA TYR A 72 5.46 -14.09 -3.56
C TYR A 72 5.08 -14.47 -2.14
N TYR A 73 5.76 -13.89 -1.14
CA TYR A 73 5.52 -14.23 0.27
C TYR A 73 4.09 -13.92 0.70
N GLN A 74 3.63 -12.70 0.43
CA GLN A 74 2.27 -12.27 0.74
C GLN A 74 1.22 -13.13 0.02
N TYR A 75 1.49 -13.50 -1.24
CA TYR A 75 0.61 -14.38 -1.99
C TYR A 75 0.52 -15.77 -1.35
N GLN A 76 1.63 -16.37 -0.89
CA GLN A 76 1.58 -17.66 -0.20
C GLN A 76 0.75 -17.58 1.10
N LYS A 77 0.88 -16.51 1.87
CA LYS A 77 0.07 -16.27 3.07
C LYS A 77 -1.42 -16.15 2.74
N VAL A 78 -1.75 -15.33 1.76
CA VAL A 78 -3.14 -15.15 1.30
C VAL A 78 -3.72 -16.47 0.78
N LYS A 79 -2.94 -17.27 0.05
CA LYS A 79 -3.33 -18.60 -0.44
C LYS A 79 -3.68 -19.56 0.72
N GLY A 80 -2.85 -19.57 1.77
CA GLY A 80 -3.10 -20.36 2.98
C GLY A 80 -4.38 -19.94 3.70
N LEU A 81 -4.53 -18.63 3.97
CA LEU A 81 -5.74 -18.10 4.61
C LEU A 81 -7.00 -18.31 3.75
N SER A 82 -6.91 -18.18 2.43
CA SER A 82 -8.02 -18.44 1.51
C SER A 82 -8.48 -19.89 1.60
N LYS A 83 -7.54 -20.86 1.71
CA LYS A 83 -7.87 -22.26 1.95
C LYS A 83 -8.60 -22.44 3.28
N ALA A 84 -8.16 -21.77 4.34
CA ALA A 84 -8.81 -21.81 5.66
C ALA A 84 -10.24 -21.25 5.58
N ILE A 85 -10.46 -20.12 4.92
CA ILE A 85 -11.78 -19.50 4.72
C ILE A 85 -12.71 -20.47 3.97
N ASN A 86 -12.26 -21.00 2.83
CA ASN A 86 -13.10 -21.88 1.99
C ASN A 86 -13.38 -23.24 2.65
N SER A 87 -12.60 -23.67 3.64
CA SER A 87 -12.78 -24.93 4.38
C SER A 87 -13.65 -24.76 5.63
N SER A 88 -14.04 -23.53 5.98
CA SER A 88 -14.93 -23.28 7.13
C SER A 88 -16.34 -23.80 6.85
N LYS A 89 -16.96 -24.43 7.86
CA LYS A 89 -18.36 -24.88 7.84
C LYS A 89 -19.35 -23.71 7.80
N GLN A 90 -18.91 -22.54 8.26
CA GLN A 90 -19.68 -21.29 8.27
C GLN A 90 -19.04 -20.26 7.34
N ARG A 91 -18.58 -20.68 6.16
CA ARG A 91 -17.90 -19.83 5.20
C ARG A 91 -18.66 -18.53 4.93
N PRO A 92 -18.10 -17.35 5.28
CA PRO A 92 -18.70 -16.05 4.99
C PRO A 92 -18.58 -15.71 3.50
N PHE A 93 -19.26 -14.64 3.06
CA PHE A 93 -18.99 -14.04 1.76
C PHE A 93 -17.56 -13.50 1.74
N PHE A 94 -16.75 -13.99 0.80
CA PHE A 94 -15.30 -13.75 0.78
C PHE A 94 -14.92 -12.66 -0.22
N ILE A 95 -14.46 -11.54 0.28
CA ILE A 95 -13.99 -10.38 -0.48
C ILE A 95 -12.46 -10.34 -0.50
N MET A 96 -11.90 -10.13 -1.68
CA MET A 96 -10.47 -9.86 -1.84
C MET A 96 -10.23 -8.49 -2.46
N GLY A 97 -9.15 -7.80 -2.06
CA GLY A 97 -8.81 -6.50 -2.59
C GLY A 97 -7.32 -6.18 -2.49
N GLY A 98 -6.97 -4.94 -2.82
CA GLY A 98 -5.61 -4.42 -2.75
C GLY A 98 -4.91 -4.30 -4.11
N TYR A 99 -3.63 -3.97 -4.05
CA TYR A 99 -2.82 -3.69 -5.24
C TYR A 99 -2.66 -4.90 -6.17
N GLY A 100 -2.44 -6.09 -5.61
CA GLY A 100 -2.25 -7.32 -6.38
C GLY A 100 -3.51 -7.77 -7.16
N PRO A 101 -4.67 -7.92 -6.50
CA PRO A 101 -5.89 -8.36 -7.17
C PRO A 101 -6.47 -7.36 -8.17
N THR A 102 -6.20 -6.07 -8.01
CA THR A 102 -6.75 -5.03 -8.88
C THR A 102 -6.38 -5.21 -10.36
N PRO A 103 -5.12 -5.42 -10.78
CA PRO A 103 -4.78 -5.68 -12.17
C PRO A 103 -5.08 -7.12 -12.63
N GLU A 104 -5.08 -8.09 -11.73
CA GLU A 104 -5.19 -9.52 -12.03
C GLU A 104 -6.37 -10.21 -11.29
N PRO A 105 -7.60 -9.66 -11.39
CA PRO A 105 -8.72 -10.16 -10.59
C PRO A 105 -9.10 -11.62 -10.91
N GLU A 106 -8.98 -12.05 -12.16
CA GLU A 106 -9.32 -13.42 -12.56
C GLU A 106 -8.39 -14.45 -11.92
N PHE A 107 -7.09 -14.14 -11.89
CA PHE A 107 -6.08 -14.98 -11.24
C PHE A 107 -6.42 -15.16 -9.76
N PHE A 108 -6.67 -14.06 -9.05
CA PHE A 108 -6.98 -14.13 -7.62
C PHE A 108 -8.31 -14.85 -7.35
N LEU A 109 -9.37 -14.57 -8.10
CA LEU A 109 -10.66 -15.29 -7.96
C LEU A 109 -10.48 -16.79 -8.10
N LYS A 110 -9.77 -17.24 -9.15
CA LYS A 110 -9.55 -18.68 -9.42
C LYS A 110 -8.64 -19.34 -8.36
N LYS A 111 -7.60 -18.65 -7.91
CA LYS A 111 -6.59 -19.24 -7.00
C LYS A 111 -7.01 -19.18 -5.54
N THR A 112 -7.81 -18.22 -5.14
CA THR A 112 -8.22 -18.02 -3.74
C THR A 112 -9.65 -18.49 -3.46
N GLY A 113 -10.48 -18.66 -4.47
CA GLY A 113 -11.90 -18.97 -4.29
C GLY A 113 -12.68 -17.83 -3.63
N ALA A 114 -12.19 -16.58 -3.74
CA ALA A 114 -12.95 -15.42 -3.31
C ALA A 114 -14.23 -15.26 -4.14
N ASP A 115 -15.30 -14.76 -3.53
CA ASP A 115 -16.57 -14.52 -4.20
C ASP A 115 -16.50 -13.28 -5.09
N VAL A 116 -15.70 -12.29 -4.67
CA VAL A 116 -15.52 -11.02 -5.38
C VAL A 116 -14.13 -10.44 -5.12
N VAL A 117 -13.58 -9.77 -6.14
CA VAL A 117 -12.41 -8.89 -6.02
C VAL A 117 -12.88 -7.44 -6.11
N CYS A 118 -12.52 -6.62 -5.11
CA CYS A 118 -12.66 -5.16 -5.17
C CYS A 118 -11.44 -4.56 -5.85
N MET A 119 -11.65 -3.75 -6.91
CA MET A 119 -10.61 -3.16 -7.74
C MET A 119 -10.49 -1.65 -7.50
N GLY A 120 -9.27 -1.16 -7.26
CA GLY A 120 -9.02 0.27 -6.99
C GLY A 120 -9.23 0.64 -5.53
N GLU A 121 -9.59 1.91 -5.29
CA GLU A 121 -9.99 2.40 -3.95
C GLU A 121 -11.25 1.69 -3.49
N GLY A 122 -11.23 1.20 -2.27
CA GLY A 122 -12.25 0.29 -1.78
C GLY A 122 -13.44 0.94 -1.06
N GLU A 123 -13.33 2.19 -0.61
CA GLU A 123 -14.30 2.79 0.32
C GLU A 123 -15.71 2.91 -0.29
N ILE A 124 -15.82 3.41 -1.51
CA ILE A 124 -17.11 3.51 -2.22
C ILE A 124 -17.61 2.12 -2.59
N THR A 125 -16.71 1.30 -3.13
CA THR A 125 -17.02 -0.07 -3.56
C THR A 125 -17.56 -0.91 -2.41
N ILE A 126 -16.89 -0.90 -1.24
CA ILE A 126 -17.28 -1.76 -0.11
C ILE A 126 -18.65 -1.35 0.48
N CYS A 127 -18.91 -0.03 0.62
CA CYS A 127 -20.20 0.44 1.10
C CYS A 127 -21.32 0.00 0.16
N LYS A 128 -21.15 0.21 -1.15
CA LYS A 128 -22.15 -0.22 -2.15
C LYS A 128 -22.31 -1.74 -2.19
N LEU A 129 -21.21 -2.49 -2.06
CA LEU A 129 -21.25 -3.95 -2.00
C LEU A 129 -22.05 -4.45 -0.78
N MET A 130 -21.86 -3.85 0.39
CA MET A 130 -22.62 -4.21 1.59
C MET A 130 -24.11 -3.94 1.44
N ASP A 131 -24.49 -2.84 0.80
CA ASP A 131 -25.90 -2.52 0.52
C ASP A 131 -26.55 -3.57 -0.40
N GLU A 132 -25.89 -3.87 -1.52
CA GLU A 132 -26.43 -4.84 -2.49
C GLU A 132 -26.40 -6.27 -1.94
N LEU A 133 -25.39 -6.63 -1.15
CA LEU A 133 -25.30 -7.91 -0.47
C LEU A 133 -26.47 -8.10 0.52
N SER A 134 -26.83 -7.03 1.25
CA SER A 134 -27.99 -7.04 2.16
C SER A 134 -29.29 -7.29 1.40
N LYS A 135 -29.52 -6.60 0.28
CA LYS A 135 -30.70 -6.79 -0.58
C LYS A 135 -30.75 -8.22 -1.15
N GLN A 136 -29.60 -8.72 -1.59
CA GLN A 136 -29.50 -10.10 -2.11
C GLN A 136 -29.85 -11.13 -1.04
N LYS A 137 -29.33 -10.95 0.18
CA LYS A 137 -29.64 -11.81 1.33
C LYS A 137 -31.14 -11.81 1.68
N GLU A 138 -31.76 -10.62 1.72
CA GLU A 138 -33.17 -10.45 1.99
C GLU A 138 -34.03 -11.14 0.89
N LYS A 139 -33.62 -11.03 -0.37
CA LYS A 139 -34.36 -11.60 -1.51
C LYS A 139 -34.23 -13.09 -1.64
N THR A 140 -33.06 -13.65 -1.39
CA THR A 140 -32.76 -15.07 -1.73
C THR A 140 -32.36 -15.93 -0.53
N GLY A 141 -32.11 -15.34 0.63
CA GLY A 141 -31.51 -16.02 1.79
C GLY A 141 -30.02 -16.35 1.64
N SER A 142 -29.36 -15.98 0.52
CA SER A 142 -27.99 -16.36 0.18
C SER A 142 -27.15 -15.16 -0.18
N TYR A 143 -25.83 -15.30 0.03
CA TYR A 143 -24.79 -14.37 -0.40
C TYR A 143 -24.09 -14.78 -1.71
N ALA A 144 -24.58 -15.80 -2.43
CA ALA A 144 -23.91 -16.27 -3.64
C ALA A 144 -23.66 -15.16 -4.66
N PRO A 145 -22.46 -15.09 -5.26
CA PRO A 145 -22.16 -14.13 -6.30
C PRO A 145 -23.05 -14.36 -7.54
N GLY A 146 -23.30 -13.30 -8.30
CA GLY A 146 -24.16 -13.37 -9.48
C GLY A 146 -24.43 -11.98 -10.08
N GLN A 147 -25.45 -11.89 -10.93
CA GLN A 147 -25.76 -10.68 -11.70
C GLN A 147 -26.02 -9.42 -10.85
N TRP A 148 -26.43 -9.56 -9.59
CA TRP A 148 -26.62 -8.43 -8.68
C TRP A 148 -25.34 -7.62 -8.43
N LEU A 149 -24.17 -8.23 -8.63
CA LEU A 149 -22.87 -7.53 -8.52
C LEU A 149 -22.67 -6.49 -9.63
N GLN A 150 -23.45 -6.50 -10.70
CA GLN A 150 -23.41 -5.47 -11.74
C GLN A 150 -23.78 -4.07 -11.22
N GLU A 151 -24.55 -4.01 -10.13
CA GLU A 151 -24.93 -2.76 -9.47
C GLU A 151 -23.83 -2.18 -8.57
N VAL A 152 -22.73 -2.91 -8.38
CA VAL A 152 -21.60 -2.50 -7.52
C VAL A 152 -20.45 -2.03 -8.40
N PRO A 153 -20.00 -0.77 -8.28
CA PRO A 153 -18.85 -0.30 -9.04
C PRO A 153 -17.54 -0.88 -8.47
N GLY A 154 -16.57 -1.13 -9.33
CA GLY A 154 -15.23 -1.54 -8.93
C GLY A 154 -15.11 -2.98 -8.46
N VAL A 155 -15.95 -3.90 -8.94
CA VAL A 155 -15.88 -5.31 -8.59
C VAL A 155 -15.62 -6.22 -9.80
N ALA A 156 -15.02 -7.38 -9.51
CA ALA A 156 -14.89 -8.48 -10.44
C ALA A 156 -15.33 -9.80 -9.77
N TRP A 157 -15.98 -10.69 -10.50
CA TRP A 157 -16.41 -12.00 -10.03
C TRP A 157 -16.43 -13.05 -11.15
N LEU A 158 -16.48 -14.33 -10.78
CA LEU A 158 -16.71 -15.40 -11.73
C LEU A 158 -18.21 -15.72 -11.76
N GLU A 159 -18.85 -15.59 -12.92
CA GLU A 159 -20.30 -15.79 -13.06
C GLU A 159 -20.63 -17.29 -13.08
N PRO A 160 -21.33 -17.82 -12.06
CA PRO A 160 -21.58 -19.25 -11.94
C PRO A 160 -22.42 -19.80 -13.09
N THR A 161 -23.36 -19.01 -13.60
CA THR A 161 -24.28 -19.40 -14.70
C THR A 161 -23.61 -19.39 -16.07
N GLU A 162 -22.41 -18.84 -16.19
CA GLU A 162 -21.62 -18.76 -17.43
C GLU A 162 -20.28 -19.52 -17.32
N ASN A 163 -20.28 -20.69 -16.68
CA ASN A 163 -19.11 -21.56 -16.52
C ASN A 163 -17.89 -20.82 -15.86
N GLY A 164 -18.15 -19.93 -14.93
CA GLY A 164 -17.11 -19.17 -14.25
C GLY A 164 -16.47 -18.08 -15.12
N LYS A 165 -17.16 -17.57 -16.11
CA LYS A 165 -16.68 -16.45 -16.92
C LYS A 165 -16.47 -15.21 -16.08
N LEU A 166 -15.31 -14.56 -16.24
CA LEU A 166 -15.01 -13.33 -15.55
C LEU A 166 -15.97 -12.19 -15.95
N LYS A 167 -16.58 -11.58 -14.95
CA LYS A 167 -17.35 -10.34 -15.07
C LYS A 167 -16.65 -9.24 -14.30
N LYS A 168 -16.73 -8.00 -14.80
CA LYS A 168 -16.17 -6.81 -14.15
C LYS A 168 -17.14 -5.65 -14.33
N THR A 169 -17.23 -4.80 -13.30
CA THR A 169 -17.86 -3.49 -13.42
C THR A 169 -16.80 -2.38 -13.64
N LEU A 170 -17.23 -1.21 -14.03
CA LEU A 170 -16.38 -0.04 -14.07
C LEU A 170 -15.88 0.29 -12.66
N ARG A 171 -14.66 0.79 -12.54
CA ARG A 171 -14.13 1.23 -11.25
C ARG A 171 -15.02 2.29 -10.62
N ALA A 172 -15.07 2.30 -9.30
CA ALA A 172 -15.71 3.39 -8.56
C ALA A 172 -15.01 4.73 -8.88
N PRO A 173 -15.73 5.85 -8.82
CA PRO A 173 -15.13 7.17 -8.93
C PRO A 173 -14.11 7.37 -7.79
N LEU A 174 -13.04 8.11 -8.10
CA LEU A 174 -12.03 8.45 -7.09
C LEU A 174 -12.61 9.41 -6.04
N ILE A 175 -12.21 9.21 -4.80
CA ILE A 175 -12.53 10.15 -3.72
C ILE A 175 -11.58 11.35 -3.85
N HIS A 176 -12.10 12.47 -4.36
CA HIS A 176 -11.30 13.67 -4.58
C HIS A 176 -11.03 14.43 -3.28
N ASP A 177 -12.03 14.58 -2.43
CA ASP A 177 -11.90 15.16 -1.10
C ASP A 177 -11.58 14.07 -0.07
N LEU A 178 -10.30 13.92 0.25
CA LEU A 178 -9.86 12.91 1.22
C LEU A 178 -10.25 13.26 2.66
N ASP A 179 -10.56 14.53 2.95
CA ASP A 179 -11.02 14.96 4.27
C ASP A 179 -12.48 14.54 4.55
N SER A 180 -13.23 14.18 3.49
CA SER A 180 -14.60 13.65 3.62
C SER A 180 -14.65 12.23 4.18
N LEU A 181 -13.51 11.52 4.21
CA LEU A 181 -13.42 10.18 4.80
C LEU A 181 -13.54 10.27 6.33
N PRO A 182 -14.30 9.35 6.95
CA PRO A 182 -14.38 9.30 8.41
C PRO A 182 -13.03 8.91 9.04
N PRO A 183 -12.79 9.32 10.30
CA PRO A 183 -11.58 8.94 11.03
C PRO A 183 -11.42 7.43 11.14
N ILE A 184 -10.17 6.96 11.04
CA ILE A 184 -9.85 5.53 11.21
C ILE A 184 -10.16 5.10 12.65
N PRO A 185 -10.93 4.02 12.85
CA PRO A 185 -11.23 3.46 14.17
C PRO A 185 -10.05 2.63 14.70
N TYR A 186 -8.98 3.29 15.10
CA TYR A 186 -7.74 2.66 15.55
C TYR A 186 -7.92 1.69 16.71
N GLU A 187 -8.95 1.87 17.53
CA GLU A 187 -9.28 0.98 18.64
C GLU A 187 -9.68 -0.45 18.23
N LEU A 188 -9.98 -0.67 16.96
CA LEU A 188 -10.25 -2.00 16.41
C LEU A 188 -8.96 -2.80 16.14
N PHE A 189 -7.82 -2.12 16.13
CA PHE A 189 -6.53 -2.69 15.76
C PHE A 189 -5.60 -2.81 16.97
N PRO A 190 -4.65 -3.75 16.98
CA PRO A 190 -3.69 -3.90 18.06
C PRO A 190 -2.62 -2.79 18.00
N MET A 191 -2.96 -1.58 18.41
CA MET A 191 -2.11 -0.39 18.31
C MET A 191 -0.80 -0.53 19.08
N GLU A 192 -0.79 -1.26 20.21
CA GLU A 192 0.42 -1.56 20.98
C GLU A 192 1.45 -2.36 20.17
N TYR A 193 0.99 -3.20 19.26
CA TYR A 193 1.85 -3.93 18.34
C TYR A 193 2.35 -3.02 17.20
N TYR A 194 1.45 -2.29 16.54
CA TYR A 194 1.80 -1.50 15.37
C TYR A 194 2.68 -0.28 15.69
N ARG A 195 2.60 0.30 16.87
CA ARG A 195 3.48 1.42 17.26
C ARG A 195 4.94 1.01 17.52
N MET A 196 5.23 -0.29 17.56
CA MET A 196 6.59 -0.82 17.76
C MET A 196 7.41 -0.93 16.46
N VAL A 197 6.84 -0.55 15.33
CA VAL A 197 7.51 -0.57 14.02
C VAL A 197 8.80 0.23 14.04
N ARG A 198 9.84 -0.28 13.35
CA ARG A 198 11.14 0.37 13.26
C ARG A 198 11.36 0.95 11.86
N TYR A 199 11.52 2.25 11.78
CA TYR A 199 11.86 2.98 10.58
C TYR A 199 13.32 3.45 10.60
N PRO A 200 13.92 3.78 9.44
CA PRO A 200 15.24 4.42 9.41
C PRO A 200 15.26 5.72 10.23
N ASN A 201 16.39 5.96 10.90
CA ASN A 201 16.62 7.18 11.69
C ASN A 201 15.65 7.42 12.86
N ILE A 202 15.06 6.34 13.39
CA ILE A 202 14.21 6.38 14.58
C ILE A 202 15.05 6.04 15.83
N LYS A 203 14.81 6.72 16.93
CA LYS A 203 15.43 6.40 18.23
C LYS A 203 14.79 5.15 18.81
N HIS A 204 15.54 4.41 19.62
CA HIS A 204 15.01 3.20 20.29
C HIS A 204 13.85 3.48 21.26
N THR A 205 13.72 4.73 21.70
CA THR A 205 12.64 5.21 22.57
C THR A 205 11.40 5.69 21.81
N ASP A 206 11.48 5.77 20.48
CA ASP A 206 10.37 6.28 19.68
C ASP A 206 9.32 5.20 19.41
N PHE A 207 8.07 5.61 19.44
CA PHE A 207 6.93 4.85 18.95
C PHE A 207 6.49 5.42 17.60
N ALA A 208 6.66 4.62 16.56
CA ALA A 208 6.42 5.07 15.19
C ALA A 208 5.10 4.54 14.64
N PHE A 209 4.51 5.33 13.72
CA PHE A 209 3.28 4.91 13.05
C PHE A 209 3.23 5.40 11.60
N PRO A 210 2.71 4.58 10.66
CA PRO A 210 2.52 5.01 9.28
C PRO A 210 1.26 5.87 9.15
N LEU A 211 1.34 6.93 8.34
CA LEU A 211 0.20 7.75 7.93
C LEU A 211 0.27 8.07 6.44
N MET A 212 -0.87 8.46 5.88
CA MET A 212 -0.98 8.99 4.52
C MET A 212 -1.47 10.43 4.54
N SER A 213 -0.69 11.34 3.93
CA SER A 213 -1.09 12.72 3.69
C SER A 213 -1.75 12.90 2.32
N ALA A 214 -1.50 11.96 1.40
CA ALA A 214 -1.95 12.02 0.03
C ALA A 214 -2.16 10.62 -0.56
N ARG A 215 -2.85 10.53 -1.69
CA ARG A 215 -3.00 9.31 -2.50
C ARG A 215 -2.56 9.56 -3.94
N GLY A 216 -1.85 8.59 -4.50
CA GLY A 216 -1.37 8.60 -5.86
C GLY A 216 -0.10 9.42 -6.08
N CYS A 217 0.34 9.45 -7.34
CA CYS A 217 1.57 10.12 -7.77
C CYS A 217 1.37 10.68 -9.18
N SER A 218 1.83 11.92 -9.41
CA SER A 218 1.73 12.60 -10.72
C SER A 218 2.74 12.12 -11.75
N PHE A 219 3.75 11.34 -11.34
CA PHE A 219 4.80 10.84 -12.23
C PHE A 219 4.40 9.54 -12.94
N LYS A 220 5.11 9.21 -14.04
CA LYS A 220 4.77 8.11 -14.95
C LYS A 220 5.92 7.11 -15.11
N CYS A 221 6.63 6.80 -14.02
CA CYS A 221 7.72 5.82 -14.06
C CYS A 221 7.23 4.45 -14.55
N THR A 222 7.96 3.80 -15.46
CA THR A 222 7.50 2.59 -16.14
C THR A 222 7.47 1.36 -15.26
N PHE A 223 8.28 1.32 -14.20
CA PHE A 223 8.34 0.22 -13.24
C PHE A 223 7.28 0.31 -12.13
N CYS A 224 6.66 1.49 -11.93
CA CYS A 224 5.64 1.69 -10.90
C CYS A 224 4.26 1.24 -11.37
N TYR A 225 3.61 0.41 -10.56
CA TYR A 225 2.17 0.25 -10.64
C TYR A 225 1.49 1.39 -9.89
N ARG A 226 0.64 2.11 -10.59
CA ARG A 226 -0.22 3.16 -10.01
C ARG A 226 -1.65 2.67 -10.08
N MET A 227 -2.19 2.32 -8.94
CA MET A 227 -3.55 1.78 -8.87
C MET A 227 -4.56 2.81 -9.37
N ASP A 228 -4.39 4.07 -8.98
CA ASP A 228 -5.24 5.17 -9.38
C ASP A 228 -4.43 6.36 -9.90
N PRO A 229 -4.90 7.06 -10.94
CA PRO A 229 -4.19 8.19 -11.53
C PRO A 229 -4.32 9.45 -10.67
N GLY A 230 -3.38 10.37 -10.88
CA GLY A 230 -3.41 11.70 -10.26
C GLY A 230 -2.76 11.75 -8.89
N TYR A 231 -2.95 12.88 -8.22
CA TYR A 231 -2.43 13.17 -6.89
C TYR A 231 -3.49 13.95 -6.12
N ARG A 232 -3.89 13.45 -4.97
CA ARG A 232 -4.95 14.02 -4.12
C ARG A 232 -4.43 14.07 -2.70
N VAL A 233 -4.68 15.18 -2.01
CA VAL A 233 -4.13 15.47 -0.70
C VAL A 233 -5.22 15.63 0.36
N ARG A 234 -4.87 15.33 1.59
CA ARG A 234 -5.62 15.75 2.77
C ARG A 234 -5.25 17.18 3.12
N SER A 235 -6.15 17.93 3.71
CA SER A 235 -5.77 19.23 4.26
C SER A 235 -4.75 19.05 5.39
N PRO A 236 -3.79 19.97 5.54
CA PRO A 236 -2.84 19.94 6.64
C PRO A 236 -3.53 19.89 8.01
N LYS A 237 -4.67 20.59 8.15
CA LYS A 237 -5.46 20.57 9.38
C LYS A 237 -5.98 19.17 9.70
N ASN A 238 -6.64 18.52 8.75
CA ASN A 238 -7.19 17.16 8.94
C ASN A 238 -6.07 16.16 9.28
N LEU A 239 -4.94 16.25 8.56
CA LEU A 239 -3.78 15.39 8.79
C LEU A 239 -3.21 15.58 10.20
N LEU A 240 -2.99 16.82 10.63
CA LEU A 240 -2.36 17.11 11.94
C LEU A 240 -3.33 16.87 13.11
N ASP A 241 -4.64 16.96 12.92
CA ASP A 241 -5.63 16.55 13.93
C ASP A 241 -5.47 15.05 14.24
N GLU A 242 -5.22 14.22 13.21
CA GLU A 242 -4.97 12.78 13.40
C GLU A 242 -3.61 12.51 14.04
N VAL A 243 -2.56 13.21 13.63
CA VAL A 243 -1.22 13.13 14.26
C VAL A 243 -1.30 13.45 15.75
N GLU A 244 -1.98 14.53 16.14
CA GLU A 244 -2.17 14.87 17.55
C GLU A 244 -2.95 13.82 18.33
N MET A 245 -4.00 13.27 17.74
CA MET A 245 -4.81 12.21 18.36
C MET A 245 -3.95 10.95 18.58
N LEU A 246 -3.15 10.55 17.59
CA LEU A 246 -2.26 9.39 17.70
C LEU A 246 -1.18 9.61 18.79
N ASN A 247 -0.62 10.81 18.88
CA ASN A 247 0.32 11.17 19.92
C ASN A 247 -0.32 11.10 21.31
N LYS A 248 -1.46 11.79 21.50
CA LYS A 248 -2.14 11.89 22.79
C LYS A 248 -2.69 10.55 23.29
N LYS A 249 -3.28 9.75 22.38
CA LYS A 249 -3.97 8.50 22.76
C LYS A 249 -3.05 7.29 22.80
N TYR A 250 -2.06 7.21 21.91
CA TYR A 250 -1.21 6.03 21.73
C TYR A 250 0.28 6.29 21.97
N GLY A 251 0.66 7.53 22.34
CA GLY A 251 2.05 7.89 22.61
C GLY A 251 2.95 7.86 21.40
N ILE A 252 2.39 7.94 20.19
CA ILE A 252 3.15 7.93 18.93
C ILE A 252 3.87 9.27 18.79
N ASN A 253 5.21 9.24 18.67
CA ASN A 253 6.07 10.42 18.57
C ASN A 253 6.93 10.43 17.30
N TYR A 254 6.70 9.46 16.41
CA TYR A 254 7.32 9.41 15.08
C TYR A 254 6.29 9.02 14.03
N ILE A 255 6.16 9.82 12.96
CA ILE A 255 5.26 9.53 11.84
C ILE A 255 6.10 9.15 10.62
N SER A 256 5.79 8.00 10.00
CA SER A 256 6.29 7.65 8.69
C SER A 256 5.20 7.89 7.65
N PHE A 257 5.35 8.96 6.86
CA PHE A 257 4.43 9.20 5.75
C PHE A 257 4.64 8.16 4.64
N GLN A 258 3.63 7.30 4.43
CA GLN A 258 3.65 6.19 3.48
C GLN A 258 2.97 6.55 2.15
N ASP A 259 2.84 7.83 1.86
CA ASP A 259 2.37 8.29 0.56
C ASP A 259 3.24 7.70 -0.56
N ASP A 260 2.67 7.46 -1.72
CA ASP A 260 3.47 7.16 -2.91
C ASP A 260 4.56 8.21 -3.10
N LEU A 261 4.23 9.49 -2.82
CA LEU A 261 5.18 10.59 -2.83
C LEU A 261 4.60 11.83 -2.13
N LEU A 262 4.94 12.08 -0.88
CA LEU A 262 4.54 13.31 -0.16
C LEU A 262 5.04 14.56 -0.90
N MET A 263 6.27 14.58 -1.33
CA MET A 263 6.89 15.68 -2.08
C MET A 263 6.42 15.80 -3.54
N SER A 264 5.25 15.25 -3.90
CA SER A 264 4.65 15.42 -5.26
C SER A 264 4.19 16.85 -5.53
N SER A 265 3.99 17.63 -4.48
CA SER A 265 3.64 19.05 -4.53
C SER A 265 4.47 19.81 -3.50
N VAL A 266 5.21 20.82 -3.94
CA VAL A 266 5.95 21.73 -3.07
C VAL A 266 4.98 22.45 -2.13
N GLU A 267 3.88 23.00 -2.67
CA GLU A 267 2.87 23.72 -1.89
C GLU A 267 2.27 22.85 -0.79
N HIS A 268 1.90 21.59 -1.09
CA HIS A 268 1.37 20.67 -0.08
C HIS A 268 2.40 20.40 1.01
N THR A 269 3.65 20.10 0.62
CA THR A 269 4.75 19.85 1.57
C THR A 269 4.98 21.04 2.49
N GLU A 270 5.05 22.25 1.93
CA GLU A 270 5.18 23.47 2.73
C GLU A 270 4.01 23.68 3.70
N ASN A 271 2.77 23.47 3.23
CA ASN A 271 1.59 23.67 4.06
C ASN A 271 1.53 22.67 5.22
N VAL A 272 1.92 21.42 4.99
CA VAL A 272 2.06 20.41 6.05
C VAL A 272 3.14 20.85 7.06
N CYS A 273 4.31 21.28 6.60
CA CYS A 273 5.39 21.77 7.49
C CYS A 273 4.95 22.98 8.31
N LYS A 274 4.32 23.97 7.67
CA LYS A 274 3.79 25.18 8.35
C LYS A 274 2.77 24.81 9.43
N GLU A 275 1.92 23.81 9.18
CA GLU A 275 0.93 23.37 10.18
C GLU A 275 1.60 22.63 11.36
N PHE A 276 2.66 21.83 11.12
CA PHE A 276 3.48 21.27 12.21
C PHE A 276 4.04 22.36 13.11
N LEU A 277 4.71 23.36 12.52
CA LEU A 277 5.33 24.46 13.24
C LEU A 277 4.30 25.32 14.00
N LYS A 278 3.12 25.57 13.39
CA LYS A 278 2.06 26.35 14.02
C LYS A 278 1.49 25.67 15.27
N ARG A 279 1.43 24.34 15.30
CA ARG A 279 0.87 23.57 16.42
C ARG A 279 1.87 23.26 17.52
N ASP A 280 3.16 23.54 17.28
CA ASP A 280 4.27 23.21 18.21
C ASP A 280 4.23 21.73 18.66
N ILE A 281 4.01 20.84 17.68
CA ILE A 281 3.95 19.39 17.93
C ILE A 281 5.37 18.83 17.89
N ASN A 282 5.85 18.33 19.02
CA ASN A 282 7.16 17.68 19.11
C ASN A 282 7.10 16.23 18.61
N ILE A 283 6.96 16.05 17.30
CA ILE A 283 6.92 14.76 16.61
C ILE A 283 7.95 14.78 15.48
N SER A 284 8.79 13.74 15.43
CA SER A 284 9.66 13.52 14.26
C SER A 284 8.92 12.76 13.17
N TRP A 285 9.35 12.95 11.93
CA TRP A 285 8.73 12.26 10.82
C TRP A 285 9.68 11.97 9.65
N SER A 286 9.25 11.04 8.80
CA SER A 286 9.92 10.68 7.55
C SER A 286 8.92 10.60 6.40
N CYS A 287 9.41 10.69 5.16
CA CYS A 287 8.58 10.55 3.98
C CYS A 287 9.32 9.95 2.79
N ASN A 288 8.58 9.57 1.75
CA ASN A 288 9.12 9.33 0.43
C ASN A 288 9.29 10.66 -0.31
N GLY A 289 10.47 10.89 -0.88
CA GLY A 289 10.84 12.12 -1.55
C GLY A 289 11.31 11.93 -2.99
N ARG A 290 11.37 13.04 -3.70
CA ARG A 290 11.86 13.09 -5.06
C ARG A 290 12.76 14.31 -5.26
N LEU A 291 13.93 14.07 -5.81
CA LEU A 291 15.00 15.06 -5.95
C LEU A 291 14.71 16.22 -6.92
N ASN A 292 13.57 16.17 -7.65
CA ASN A 292 13.10 17.31 -8.44
C ASN A 292 12.66 18.51 -7.59
N TYR A 293 12.32 18.29 -6.32
CA TYR A 293 11.70 19.28 -5.43
C TYR A 293 12.54 19.56 -4.18
N CYS A 294 13.84 19.33 -4.25
CA CYS A 294 14.77 19.52 -3.15
C CYS A 294 15.44 20.90 -3.25
N SER A 295 14.69 22.00 -3.01
CA SER A 295 15.33 23.28 -2.75
C SER A 295 15.82 23.34 -1.30
N GLU A 296 16.92 24.08 -1.07
CA GLU A 296 17.48 24.23 0.29
C GLU A 296 16.44 24.82 1.24
N GLU A 297 15.62 25.77 0.79
CA GLU A 297 14.56 26.40 1.57
C GLU A 297 13.49 25.40 1.99
N LEU A 298 13.01 24.55 1.06
CA LEU A 298 12.02 23.53 1.38
C LEU A 298 12.59 22.48 2.34
N LEU A 299 13.81 22.03 2.10
CA LEU A 299 14.48 21.06 2.97
C LEU A 299 14.70 21.61 4.38
N GLN A 300 15.09 22.90 4.49
CA GLN A 300 15.23 23.55 5.80
C GLN A 300 13.87 23.64 6.52
N LEU A 301 12.80 24.04 5.82
CA LEU A 301 11.45 24.07 6.38
C LEU A 301 11.00 22.68 6.84
N MET A 302 11.26 21.63 6.06
CA MET A 302 10.97 20.25 6.45
C MET A 302 11.76 19.85 7.70
N LYS A 303 13.05 20.22 7.79
CA LYS A 303 13.89 19.98 8.96
C LYS A 303 13.34 20.66 10.21
N ASP A 304 12.98 21.93 10.10
CA ASP A 304 12.44 22.73 11.21
C ASP A 304 11.08 22.15 11.68
N ALA A 305 10.30 21.60 10.77
CA ALA A 305 9.03 20.91 11.04
C ALA A 305 9.20 19.46 11.59
N GLY A 306 10.43 19.00 11.84
CA GLY A 306 10.69 17.70 12.46
C GLY A 306 11.00 16.55 11.49
N CYS A 307 11.20 16.81 10.18
CA CYS A 307 11.65 15.80 9.24
C CYS A 307 13.07 15.32 9.57
N THR A 308 13.25 14.01 9.73
CA THR A 308 14.54 13.41 10.06
C THR A 308 15.10 12.54 8.94
N PHE A 309 14.23 12.06 8.06
CA PHE A 309 14.59 11.13 6.98
C PHE A 309 13.70 11.32 5.75
N ILE A 310 14.33 11.36 4.58
CA ILE A 310 13.63 11.37 3.28
C ILE A 310 14.12 10.18 2.44
N ASN A 311 13.22 9.30 2.08
CA ASN A 311 13.52 8.11 1.30
C ASN A 311 13.45 8.45 -0.20
N TYR A 312 14.60 8.65 -0.84
CA TYR A 312 14.67 9.02 -2.26
C TYR A 312 14.75 7.80 -3.17
N GLY A 313 13.85 7.73 -4.14
CA GLY A 313 13.99 6.84 -5.28
C GLY A 313 14.92 7.49 -6.33
N ILE A 314 16.18 7.11 -6.34
CA ILE A 314 17.20 7.57 -7.31
C ILE A 314 17.12 6.73 -8.57
N GLU A 315 17.07 5.43 -8.39
CA GLU A 315 16.94 4.33 -9.32
C GLU A 315 18.18 4.12 -10.21
N SER A 316 18.75 5.17 -10.82
CA SER A 316 19.96 5.08 -11.65
C SER A 316 20.71 6.41 -11.66
N LEU A 317 22.02 6.37 -11.95
CA LEU A 317 22.84 7.54 -12.28
C LEU A 317 23.21 7.60 -13.77
N ASP A 318 22.58 6.80 -14.58
CA ASP A 318 22.75 6.84 -16.04
C ASP A 318 21.55 7.53 -16.69
N GLN A 319 21.82 8.58 -17.48
CA GLN A 319 20.75 9.39 -18.07
C GLN A 319 19.88 8.60 -19.04
N THR A 320 20.48 7.65 -19.77
CA THR A 320 19.73 6.81 -20.73
C THR A 320 18.77 5.88 -19.97
N VAL A 321 19.23 5.27 -18.89
CA VAL A 321 18.39 4.42 -18.03
C VAL A 321 17.28 5.25 -17.39
N LEU A 322 17.58 6.43 -16.83
CA LEU A 322 16.59 7.34 -16.25
C LEU A 322 15.52 7.75 -17.28
N ASN A 323 15.92 8.02 -18.51
CA ASN A 323 15.00 8.36 -19.59
C ASN A 323 14.11 7.17 -19.98
N ASN A 324 14.69 5.98 -20.12
CA ASN A 324 13.95 4.75 -20.45
C ASN A 324 12.87 4.43 -19.42
N MET A 325 13.16 4.60 -18.14
CA MET A 325 12.17 4.40 -17.06
C MET A 325 11.26 5.60 -16.82
N LYS A 326 11.38 6.68 -17.60
CA LYS A 326 10.60 7.94 -17.46
C LYS A 326 10.71 8.53 -16.04
N LYS A 327 11.90 8.45 -15.45
CA LYS A 327 12.11 8.94 -14.07
C LYS A 327 12.06 10.46 -14.01
N GLY A 328 12.51 11.17 -15.05
CA GLY A 328 12.53 12.63 -15.10
C GLY A 328 13.52 13.25 -14.11
N LEU A 329 14.61 12.57 -13.82
CA LEU A 329 15.76 13.05 -13.04
C LEU A 329 17.00 13.14 -13.93
N ARG A 330 17.97 13.93 -13.48
CA ARG A 330 19.33 14.01 -14.05
C ARG A 330 20.37 13.73 -12.97
N PRO A 331 21.54 13.12 -13.32
CA PRO A 331 22.58 12.82 -12.34
C PRO A 331 23.08 14.01 -11.53
N ASP A 332 23.23 15.18 -12.16
CA ASP A 332 23.62 16.44 -11.51
C ASP A 332 22.60 16.91 -10.47
N MET A 333 21.31 16.84 -10.81
CA MET A 333 20.21 17.16 -9.91
C MET A 333 20.14 16.18 -8.73
N ILE A 334 20.37 14.89 -8.99
CA ILE A 334 20.42 13.86 -7.95
C ILE A 334 21.52 14.17 -6.95
N GLU A 335 22.72 14.42 -7.46
CA GLU A 335 23.88 14.70 -6.58
C GLU A 335 23.70 15.98 -5.77
N GLN A 336 23.16 17.03 -6.38
CA GLN A 336 22.91 18.28 -5.68
C GLN A 336 21.84 18.11 -4.59
N GLY A 337 20.72 17.50 -4.90
CA GLY A 337 19.64 17.28 -3.91
C GLY A 337 20.07 16.44 -2.71
N ILE A 338 20.95 15.43 -2.90
CA ILE A 338 21.51 14.67 -1.79
C ILE A 338 22.44 15.53 -0.92
N LYS A 339 23.30 16.36 -1.55
CA LYS A 339 24.16 17.30 -0.81
C LYS A 339 23.34 18.29 0.02
N ASP A 340 22.30 18.87 -0.57
CA ASP A 340 21.45 19.84 0.11
C ASP A 340 20.67 19.18 1.26
N THR A 341 20.19 17.96 1.09
CA THR A 341 19.52 17.18 2.14
C THR A 341 20.45 16.92 3.33
N LEU A 342 21.69 16.50 3.06
CA LEU A 342 22.71 16.30 4.11
C LEU A 342 23.12 17.61 4.78
N LYS A 343 23.23 18.72 4.02
CA LYS A 343 23.59 20.04 4.53
C LYS A 343 22.64 20.55 5.60
N VAL A 344 21.33 20.35 5.41
CA VAL A 344 20.32 20.75 6.41
C VAL A 344 20.18 19.74 7.56
N GLY A 345 20.92 18.62 7.53
CA GLY A 345 20.92 17.60 8.57
C GLY A 345 19.70 16.66 8.54
N ILE A 346 19.12 16.44 7.36
CA ILE A 346 18.16 15.36 7.11
C ILE A 346 18.94 14.17 6.53
N SER A 347 18.60 12.94 6.96
CA SER A 347 19.20 11.71 6.43
C SER A 347 18.51 11.30 5.13
N PRO A 348 19.23 11.16 4.00
CA PRO A 348 18.65 10.66 2.75
C PRO A 348 18.71 9.14 2.66
N GLY A 349 17.62 8.49 2.35
CA GLY A 349 17.62 7.11 1.87
C GLY A 349 18.00 7.07 0.39
N LEU A 350 18.97 6.22 0.03
CA LEU A 350 19.51 6.12 -1.31
C LEU A 350 19.08 4.80 -1.96
N ASN A 351 18.05 4.84 -2.81
CA ASN A 351 17.51 3.63 -3.42
C ASN A 351 17.80 3.58 -4.91
N PHE A 352 18.32 2.43 -5.34
CA PHE A 352 18.61 2.10 -6.73
C PHE A 352 17.91 0.82 -7.14
N ILE A 353 17.50 0.75 -8.40
CA ILE A 353 17.00 -0.47 -9.03
C ILE A 353 17.81 -0.74 -10.29
N PHE A 354 18.12 -2.01 -10.56
CA PHE A 354 18.86 -2.43 -11.74
C PHE A 354 18.09 -3.48 -12.54
N GLY A 355 18.47 -3.65 -13.81
CA GLY A 355 17.77 -4.54 -14.75
C GLY A 355 16.75 -3.82 -15.62
N ASN A 356 16.75 -2.48 -15.58
CA ASN A 356 15.97 -1.66 -16.49
C ASN A 356 16.62 -1.63 -17.89
N LYS A 357 15.84 -1.27 -18.90
CA LYS A 357 16.34 -1.11 -20.26
C LYS A 357 17.50 -0.11 -20.30
N GLY A 358 18.67 -0.60 -20.73
CA GLY A 358 19.91 0.17 -20.80
C GLY A 358 20.88 -0.06 -19.65
N ASP A 359 20.48 -0.79 -18.61
CA ASP A 359 21.39 -1.16 -17.53
C ASP A 359 22.46 -2.15 -17.98
N ASN A 360 23.65 -1.99 -17.41
CA ASN A 360 24.82 -2.83 -17.63
C ASN A 360 25.76 -2.75 -16.43
N LYS A 361 26.91 -3.42 -16.48
CA LYS A 361 27.88 -3.45 -15.38
C LYS A 361 28.37 -2.04 -14.98
N GLU A 362 28.52 -1.13 -15.94
CA GLU A 362 29.01 0.23 -15.66
C GLU A 362 27.94 1.10 -14.99
N THR A 363 26.65 0.92 -15.35
CA THR A 363 25.56 1.63 -14.66
C THR A 363 25.42 1.20 -13.21
N ILE A 364 25.55 -0.10 -12.92
CA ILE A 364 25.56 -0.65 -11.55
C ILE A 364 26.79 -0.13 -10.78
N LYS A 365 27.96 -0.11 -11.38
CA LYS A 365 29.17 0.41 -10.76
C LYS A 365 29.04 1.89 -10.39
N LYS A 366 28.40 2.72 -11.26
CA LYS A 366 28.08 4.12 -10.91
C LYS A 366 27.23 4.20 -9.65
N ALA A 367 26.18 3.37 -9.54
CA ALA A 367 25.31 3.32 -8.37
C ALA A 367 26.06 2.91 -7.09
N VAL A 368 26.89 1.85 -7.18
CA VAL A 368 27.74 1.40 -6.04
C VAL A 368 28.68 2.51 -5.58
N ASN A 369 29.40 3.15 -6.52
CA ASN A 369 30.33 4.22 -6.19
C ASN A 369 29.61 5.42 -5.53
N PHE A 370 28.38 5.72 -5.97
CA PHE A 370 27.58 6.78 -5.35
C PHE A 370 27.18 6.42 -3.92
N LEU A 371 26.74 5.17 -3.68
CA LEU A 371 26.42 4.70 -2.33
C LEU A 371 27.62 4.71 -1.38
N LEU A 372 28.82 4.44 -1.92
CA LEU A 372 30.06 4.51 -1.14
C LEU A 372 30.53 5.94 -0.89
N LYS A 373 30.17 6.88 -1.76
CA LYS A 373 30.55 8.30 -1.64
C LYS A 373 29.74 9.03 -0.57
N TYR A 374 28.46 8.71 -0.46
CA TYR A 374 27.55 9.39 0.46
C TYR A 374 27.24 8.52 1.65
N ASP A 375 27.48 9.04 2.83
CA ASP A 375 27.06 8.47 4.10
C ASP A 375 25.80 9.18 4.60
N ASP A 376 24.93 8.45 5.30
CA ASP A 376 23.72 9.00 5.90
C ASP A 376 23.51 8.44 7.31
N PHE A 377 22.69 9.13 8.11
CA PHE A 377 22.46 8.75 9.51
C PHE A 377 21.63 7.46 9.65
N ALA A 378 20.73 7.21 8.71
CA ALA A 378 19.88 6.02 8.70
C ALA A 378 20.55 4.82 8.04
N GLN A 379 21.61 5.07 7.26
CA GLN A 379 22.34 4.04 6.50
C GLN A 379 21.45 3.22 5.57
N LYS A 380 20.31 3.79 5.13
CA LYS A 380 19.40 3.11 4.20
C LYS A 380 19.88 3.26 2.78
N ARG A 381 20.62 2.27 2.31
CA ARG A 381 21.14 2.16 0.96
C ARG A 381 20.68 0.86 0.34
N THR A 382 20.03 0.92 -0.81
CA THR A 382 19.54 -0.28 -1.47
C THR A 382 19.93 -0.31 -2.94
N ILE A 383 20.33 -1.49 -3.43
CA ILE A 383 20.37 -1.83 -4.84
C ILE A 383 19.52 -3.10 -5.00
N ARG A 384 18.44 -3.01 -5.74
CA ARG A 384 17.48 -4.10 -5.92
C ARG A 384 17.27 -4.40 -7.41
N PRO A 385 17.01 -5.65 -7.79
CA PRO A 385 16.53 -5.93 -9.13
C PRO A 385 15.17 -5.25 -9.36
N VAL A 386 14.95 -4.75 -10.57
CA VAL A 386 13.64 -4.23 -10.95
C VAL A 386 12.65 -5.39 -11.01
N THR A 387 11.46 -5.19 -10.46
CA THR A 387 10.41 -6.19 -10.44
C THR A 387 9.25 -5.72 -11.30
N PRO A 388 8.80 -6.51 -12.29
CA PRO A 388 7.68 -6.17 -13.15
C PRO A 388 6.35 -6.44 -12.43
N TYR A 389 5.98 -5.57 -11.49
CA TYR A 389 4.73 -5.72 -10.73
C TYR A 389 3.50 -5.68 -11.65
N PRO A 390 2.54 -6.60 -11.49
CA PRO A 390 1.31 -6.63 -12.27
C PRO A 390 0.62 -5.27 -12.31
N GLY A 391 0.22 -4.85 -13.52
CA GLY A 391 -0.40 -3.54 -13.76
C GLY A 391 0.58 -2.39 -14.06
N SER A 392 1.90 -2.57 -13.86
CA SER A 392 2.90 -1.59 -14.29
C SER A 392 3.17 -1.70 -15.80
N PRO A 393 3.61 -0.61 -16.49
CA PRO A 393 4.07 -0.72 -17.88
C PRO A 393 5.15 -1.79 -18.08
N LEU A 394 6.09 -1.90 -17.13
CA LEU A 394 7.15 -2.90 -17.18
C LEU A 394 6.61 -4.34 -17.14
N TYR A 395 5.48 -4.58 -16.50
CA TYR A 395 4.84 -5.90 -16.49
C TYR A 395 4.39 -6.32 -17.88
N TYR A 396 3.76 -5.41 -18.61
CA TYR A 396 3.32 -5.68 -19.98
C TYR A 396 4.49 -5.80 -20.93
N ASP A 397 5.54 -4.96 -20.77
CA ASP A 397 6.79 -5.11 -21.51
C ASP A 397 7.44 -6.49 -21.27
N ALA A 398 7.43 -6.98 -20.02
CA ALA A 398 7.98 -8.29 -19.67
C ALA A 398 7.19 -9.46 -20.31
N ILE A 399 5.87 -9.34 -20.44
CA ILE A 399 5.02 -10.29 -21.16
C ILE A 399 5.36 -10.28 -22.66
N GLU A 400 5.46 -9.09 -23.27
CA GLU A 400 5.78 -8.95 -24.70
C GLU A 400 7.16 -9.52 -25.04
N MET A 401 8.15 -9.29 -24.18
CA MET A 401 9.52 -9.82 -24.34
C MET A 401 9.65 -11.32 -24.03
N GLY A 402 8.60 -11.96 -23.47
CA GLY A 402 8.62 -13.35 -23.07
C GLY A 402 9.41 -13.63 -21.78
N SER A 403 9.68 -12.60 -20.97
CA SER A 403 10.25 -12.74 -19.64
C SER A 403 9.22 -13.23 -18.63
N LEU A 404 7.95 -12.99 -18.88
CA LEU A 404 6.80 -13.58 -18.22
C LEU A 404 6.01 -14.41 -19.22
N ASP A 405 5.36 -15.47 -18.74
CA ASP A 405 4.50 -16.33 -19.55
C ASP A 405 3.35 -15.50 -20.17
N LYS A 406 3.12 -15.69 -21.48
CA LYS A 406 2.12 -14.90 -22.24
C LYS A 406 0.69 -15.29 -21.91
N ASP A 407 0.47 -16.56 -21.59
CA ASP A 407 -0.87 -17.12 -21.35
C ASP A 407 -1.26 -16.98 -19.88
N ASN A 408 -0.26 -17.06 -18.96
CA ASN A 408 -0.49 -17.05 -17.53
C ASN A 408 0.51 -16.12 -16.79
N PRO A 409 0.59 -14.83 -17.14
CA PRO A 409 1.63 -13.96 -16.61
C PRO A 409 1.53 -13.71 -15.10
N ALA A 410 0.31 -13.66 -14.55
CA ALA A 410 0.10 -13.51 -13.13
C ALA A 410 0.53 -14.76 -12.35
N GLU A 411 0.23 -15.96 -12.85
CA GLU A 411 0.69 -17.21 -12.24
C GLU A 411 2.22 -17.29 -12.23
N ASP A 412 2.85 -16.94 -13.36
CA ASP A 412 4.30 -16.89 -13.47
C ASP A 412 4.93 -15.92 -12.49
N PHE A 413 4.35 -14.73 -12.32
CA PHE A 413 4.81 -13.73 -11.38
C PHE A 413 4.66 -14.18 -9.92
N TYR A 414 3.48 -14.66 -9.51
CA TYR A 414 3.18 -14.99 -8.13
C TYR A 414 3.69 -16.37 -7.67
N GLU A 415 3.94 -17.31 -8.58
CA GLU A 415 4.44 -18.65 -8.24
C GLU A 415 5.97 -18.76 -8.38
N ARG A 416 6.64 -17.80 -9.03
CA ARG A 416 8.11 -17.77 -9.16
C ARG A 416 8.75 -16.82 -8.15
N LYS A 417 9.32 -17.39 -7.11
CA LYS A 417 9.96 -16.65 -6.00
C LYS A 417 11.03 -15.63 -6.46
N HIS A 418 11.82 -15.96 -7.48
CA HIS A 418 12.92 -15.13 -7.95
C HIS A 418 12.50 -13.85 -8.71
N LEU A 419 11.23 -13.72 -9.08
CA LEU A 419 10.69 -12.50 -9.69
C LEU A 419 10.22 -11.46 -8.67
N ASN A 420 10.24 -11.80 -7.39
CA ASN A 420 9.78 -10.94 -6.32
C ASN A 420 10.97 -10.41 -5.51
N SER A 421 11.16 -9.10 -5.53
CA SER A 421 12.24 -8.43 -4.79
C SER A 421 12.03 -8.38 -3.28
N ASP A 422 10.88 -8.80 -2.78
CA ASP A 422 10.54 -8.85 -1.33
C ASP A 422 11.28 -9.99 -0.59
N LEU A 423 12.28 -10.54 -1.22
CA LEU A 423 13.10 -11.64 -0.73
C LEU A 423 14.46 -11.19 -0.22
N ILE A 424 14.53 -10.02 0.31
CA ILE A 424 15.79 -9.51 0.86
C ILE A 424 15.75 -9.58 2.37
#